data_88f85d36be4b3d9fe2dbfb8360c149eb
#
_entry.id   88f85d36be4b3d9fe2dbfb8360c149eb
#
_cell.length_a   1.000
_cell.length_b   1.000
_cell.length_c   1.000
_cell.angle_alpha   90.00
_cell.angle_beta   90.00
_cell.angle_gamma   90.00
#
_symmetry.space_group_name_H-M   'P 1'
#
loop_
_entity.id
_entity.type
_entity.pdbx_description
1 polymer ?
#
loop_
_entity_poly.entity_id
_entity_poly.type
_entity_poly.pdbx_seq_one_letter_code
_entity_poly.pdbx_strand_id
1 'polypeptide(L)'
;MERFKQAMAFLLMATVVWLLWVLGRQVGVDAISSMLCFLLCMSICCWLFGLPGRMQSTRKRRLIWLISSLISTFGYLVFVRPILASDVKEFGASMGDGDISWIAFSNEELNSRVSSGQNIFVNFTADWCITCKINEQTLLGRANVANLFASYDVALMRADWTNRNEKITKMLYSLGRSGVPAYVLFPGGQIDSPILLPEILTLGSIEEGLTKLERVSNY
;
A
#
# COMPACT_ATOMS: atom_id res chain seq x y z
N MET A 1 31.98 -24.08 3.63
CA MET A 1 31.09 -23.36 4.55
C MET A 1 31.09 -21.86 4.34
N GLU A 2 32.19 -21.21 3.98
CA GLU A 2 32.25 -19.76 3.74
C GLU A 2 31.37 -19.29 2.58
N ARG A 3 31.37 -19.99 1.44
CA ARG A 3 30.52 -19.65 0.28
C ARG A 3 29.02 -19.74 0.60
N PHE A 4 28.63 -20.66 1.48
CA PHE A 4 27.22 -20.77 1.93
C PHE A 4 26.82 -19.55 2.78
N LYS A 5 27.69 -19.09 3.70
CA LYS A 5 27.46 -17.88 4.50
C LYS A 5 27.36 -16.63 3.61
N GLN A 6 28.20 -16.55 2.58
CA GLN A 6 28.13 -15.46 1.60
C GLN A 6 26.82 -15.48 0.82
N ALA A 7 26.36 -16.64 0.36
CA ALA A 7 25.09 -16.77 -0.35
C ALA A 7 23.90 -16.36 0.55
N MET A 8 23.90 -16.76 1.83
CA MET A 8 22.89 -16.33 2.80
C MET A 8 22.91 -14.81 3.05
N ALA A 9 24.09 -14.18 3.04
CA ALA A 9 24.20 -12.73 3.17
C ALA A 9 23.55 -12.01 1.99
N PHE A 10 23.72 -12.49 0.76
CA PHE A 10 23.02 -11.91 -0.41
C PHE A 10 21.51 -12.06 -0.33
N LEU A 11 20.99 -13.19 0.16
CA LEU A 11 19.56 -13.37 0.39
C LEU A 11 19.03 -12.36 1.41
N LEU A 12 19.75 -12.15 2.52
CA LEU A 12 19.38 -11.14 3.51
C LEU A 12 19.40 -9.73 2.92
N MET A 13 20.40 -9.40 2.12
CA MET A 13 20.45 -8.10 1.44
C MET A 13 19.29 -7.92 0.46
N ALA A 14 18.91 -8.96 -0.28
CA ALA A 14 17.75 -8.93 -1.16
C ALA A 14 16.45 -8.67 -0.39
N THR A 15 16.28 -9.29 0.79
CA THR A 15 15.12 -9.01 1.65
C THR A 15 15.10 -7.57 2.17
N VAL A 16 16.26 -7.02 2.52
CA VAL A 16 16.37 -5.60 2.94
C VAL A 16 15.96 -4.66 1.80
N VAL A 17 16.46 -4.89 0.58
CA VAL A 17 16.09 -4.09 -0.60
C VAL A 17 14.60 -4.17 -0.86
N TRP A 18 14.01 -5.37 -0.78
CA TRP A 18 12.58 -5.56 -0.95
C TRP A 18 11.76 -4.83 0.12
N LEU A 19 12.16 -4.91 1.39
CA LEU A 19 11.49 -4.21 2.49
C LEU A 19 11.58 -2.68 2.35
N LEU A 20 12.73 -2.15 1.90
CA LEU A 20 12.88 -0.72 1.63
C LEU A 20 11.98 -0.28 0.46
N TRP A 21 11.84 -1.12 -0.56
CA TRP A 21 10.93 -0.83 -1.66
C TRP A 21 9.47 -0.80 -1.20
N VAL A 22 9.04 -1.80 -0.39
CA VAL A 22 7.69 -1.84 0.20
C VAL A 22 7.44 -0.62 1.08
N LEU A 23 8.39 -0.27 1.94
CA LEU A 23 8.31 0.91 2.80
C LEU A 23 8.15 2.19 1.97
N GLY A 24 8.88 2.31 0.86
CA GLY A 24 8.78 3.46 -0.04
C GLY A 24 7.42 3.62 -0.68
N ARG A 25 6.78 2.51 -0.95
CA ARG A 25 5.41 2.53 -1.50
C ARG A 25 4.35 2.92 -0.45
N GLN A 26 4.62 2.66 0.83
CA GLN A 26 3.69 2.98 1.93
C GLN A 26 3.82 4.42 2.42
N VAL A 27 5.04 4.91 2.56
CA VAL A 27 5.31 6.19 3.26
C VAL A 27 5.86 7.27 2.30
N GLY A 28 6.19 6.89 1.08
CA GLY A 28 6.78 7.77 0.07
C GLY A 28 8.31 7.80 0.11
N VAL A 29 8.88 8.25 -1.00
CA VAL A 29 10.36 8.30 -1.20
C VAL A 29 11.02 9.27 -0.21
N ASP A 30 10.35 10.37 0.10
CA ASP A 30 10.87 11.40 1.02
C ASP A 30 11.02 10.85 2.45
N ALA A 31 10.10 10.01 2.90
CA ALA A 31 10.18 9.38 4.22
C ALA A 31 11.31 8.37 4.31
N ILE A 32 11.56 7.57 3.24
CA ILE A 32 12.72 6.67 3.20
C ILE A 32 14.02 7.48 3.24
N SER A 33 14.12 8.52 2.42
CA SER A 33 15.30 9.38 2.38
C SER A 33 15.58 9.97 3.76
N SER A 34 14.55 10.46 4.45
CA SER A 34 14.65 11.00 5.80
C SER A 34 15.10 9.94 6.81
N MET A 35 14.56 8.72 6.73
CA MET A 35 14.95 7.61 7.60
C MET A 35 16.41 7.19 7.37
N LEU A 36 16.85 7.11 6.12
CA LEU A 36 18.23 6.81 5.77
C LEU A 36 19.20 7.89 6.26
N CYS A 37 18.84 9.18 6.14
CA CYS A 37 19.61 10.29 6.70
C CYS A 37 19.70 10.20 8.22
N PHE A 38 18.61 9.85 8.91
CA PHE A 38 18.62 9.62 10.36
C PHE A 38 19.56 8.46 10.75
N LEU A 39 19.51 7.34 10.04
CA LEU A 39 20.40 6.20 10.26
C LEU A 39 21.87 6.56 10.01
N LEU A 40 22.15 7.39 8.99
CA LEU A 40 23.48 7.92 8.74
C LEU A 40 23.98 8.79 9.90
N CYS A 41 23.15 9.70 10.41
CA CYS A 41 23.46 10.50 11.60
C CYS A 41 23.76 9.62 12.82
N MET A 42 22.94 8.58 13.06
CA MET A 42 23.18 7.62 14.13
C MET A 42 24.49 6.85 13.96
N SER A 43 24.82 6.44 12.73
CA SER A 43 26.10 5.78 12.40
C SER A 43 27.29 6.68 12.71
N ILE A 44 27.22 7.96 12.33
CA ILE A 44 28.25 8.97 12.64
C ILE A 44 28.39 9.15 14.17
N CYS A 45 27.27 9.22 14.89
CA CYS A 45 27.27 9.29 16.34
C CYS A 45 27.97 8.07 16.96
N CYS A 46 27.62 6.85 16.55
CA CYS A 46 28.26 5.62 17.02
C CYS A 46 29.77 5.60 16.73
N TRP A 47 30.18 6.06 15.54
CA TRP A 47 31.58 6.18 15.19
C TRP A 47 32.33 7.19 16.07
N LEU A 48 31.72 8.35 16.36
CA LEU A 48 32.25 9.34 17.27
C LEU A 48 32.39 8.80 18.70
N PHE A 49 31.43 7.96 19.17
CA PHE A 49 31.53 7.28 20.46
C PHE A 49 32.65 6.23 20.51
N GLY A 50 32.98 5.59 19.40
CA GLY A 50 34.08 4.64 19.31
C GLY A 50 35.49 5.30 19.41
N LEU A 51 35.58 6.59 19.14
CA LEU A 51 36.86 7.38 19.20
C LEU A 51 37.43 7.64 20.62
N PRO A 52 36.59 7.71 21.72
CA PRO A 52 37.12 8.08 23.05
C PRO A 52 38.14 7.13 23.66
N GLY A 53 38.25 5.88 23.19
CA GLY A 53 39.31 4.95 23.62
C GLY A 53 40.76 5.46 23.35
N ARG A 54 40.88 6.46 22.49
CA ARG A 54 42.18 7.13 22.14
C ARG A 54 42.38 8.50 22.79
N MET A 55 41.35 9.05 23.49
CA MET A 55 41.42 10.42 24.06
C MET A 55 41.49 10.39 25.59
N GLN A 56 42.63 10.81 26.13
CA GLN A 56 42.94 10.81 27.56
C GLN A 56 42.33 11.99 28.35
N SER A 57 41.62 12.94 27.69
CA SER A 57 41.05 14.14 28.34
C SER A 57 39.53 13.99 28.57
N THR A 58 39.13 14.06 29.86
CA THR A 58 37.74 14.02 30.30
C THR A 58 36.87 15.14 29.71
N ARG A 59 37.44 16.34 29.47
CA ARG A 59 36.72 17.47 28.84
C ARG A 59 36.33 17.17 27.40
N LYS A 60 37.28 16.61 26.60
CA LYS A 60 37.03 16.25 25.21
C LYS A 60 35.98 15.15 25.09
N ARG A 61 36.01 14.17 26.01
CA ARG A 61 35.01 13.11 26.07
C ARG A 61 33.59 13.65 26.34
N ARG A 62 33.44 14.59 27.30
CA ARG A 62 32.12 15.23 27.58
C ARG A 62 31.65 16.05 26.37
N LEU A 63 32.55 16.75 25.68
CA LEU A 63 32.18 17.54 24.48
C LEU A 63 31.66 16.64 23.35
N ILE A 64 32.32 15.50 23.10
CA ILE A 64 31.84 14.52 22.10
C ILE A 64 30.46 13.96 22.47
N TRP A 65 30.23 13.66 23.75
CA TRP A 65 28.93 13.22 24.23
C TRP A 65 27.85 14.26 23.99
N LEU A 66 28.11 15.53 24.28
CA LEU A 66 27.15 16.63 24.05
C LEU A 66 26.87 16.83 22.58
N ILE A 67 27.89 16.83 21.73
CA ILE A 67 27.74 17.00 20.27
C ILE A 67 26.95 15.81 19.69
N SER A 68 27.28 14.59 20.08
CA SER A 68 26.57 13.40 19.59
C SER A 68 25.11 13.38 20.02
N SER A 69 24.81 13.75 21.29
CA SER A 69 23.43 13.89 21.77
C SER A 69 22.67 14.97 21.01
N LEU A 70 23.32 16.11 20.73
CA LEU A 70 22.71 17.20 19.96
C LEU A 70 22.40 16.78 18.53
N ILE A 71 23.34 16.10 17.85
CA ILE A 71 23.13 15.59 16.48
C ILE A 71 21.99 14.56 16.46
N SER A 72 21.96 13.63 17.42
CA SER A 72 20.90 12.62 17.49
C SER A 72 19.52 13.25 17.73
N THR A 73 19.42 14.20 18.64
CA THR A 73 18.17 14.93 18.95
C THR A 73 17.71 15.76 17.75
N PHE A 74 18.65 16.47 17.12
CA PHE A 74 18.36 17.25 15.93
C PHE A 74 17.91 16.35 14.76
N GLY A 75 18.60 15.24 14.51
CA GLY A 75 18.21 14.26 13.50
C GLY A 75 16.81 13.69 13.74
N TYR A 76 16.47 13.38 15.00
CA TYR A 76 15.13 12.93 15.36
C TYR A 76 14.07 14.00 15.07
N LEU A 77 14.30 15.25 15.48
CA LEU A 77 13.35 16.33 15.30
C LEU A 77 13.12 16.70 13.83
N VAL A 78 14.18 16.65 13.02
CA VAL A 78 14.13 17.05 11.60
C VAL A 78 13.62 15.91 10.72
N PHE A 79 14.06 14.68 10.96
CA PHE A 79 13.77 13.57 10.05
C PHE A 79 12.65 12.63 10.52
N VAL A 80 12.51 12.40 11.81
CA VAL A 80 11.54 11.40 12.32
C VAL A 80 10.22 12.06 12.71
N ARG A 81 10.26 13.19 13.40
CA ARG A 81 9.05 13.86 13.88
C ARG A 81 8.07 14.26 12.77
N PRO A 82 8.50 14.79 11.59
CA PRO A 82 7.58 15.12 10.51
C PRO A 82 6.87 13.89 9.94
N ILE A 83 7.57 12.73 9.87
CA ILE A 83 6.98 11.47 9.39
C ILE A 83 5.89 10.98 10.35
N LEU A 84 6.12 11.10 11.66
CA LEU A 84 5.14 10.70 12.69
C LEU A 84 3.98 11.70 12.82
N ALA A 85 4.18 12.96 12.45
CA ALA A 85 3.18 14.03 12.53
C ALA A 85 2.39 14.21 11.24
N SER A 86 2.88 13.71 10.12
CA SER A 86 2.10 13.66 8.89
C SER A 86 1.03 12.60 9.08
N ASP A 87 -0.23 13.03 9.27
CA ASP A 87 -1.37 12.21 8.91
C ASP A 87 -1.09 11.65 7.52
N VAL A 88 -1.16 10.34 7.40
CA VAL A 88 -0.95 9.65 6.12
C VAL A 88 -1.92 10.29 5.13
N LYS A 89 -1.43 11.26 4.36
CA LYS A 89 -2.20 11.84 3.27
C LYS A 89 -2.67 10.66 2.43
N GLU A 90 -3.97 10.55 2.28
CA GLU A 90 -4.57 9.71 1.27
C GLU A 90 -3.84 10.01 -0.05
N PHE A 91 -2.87 9.18 -0.39
CA PHE A 91 -2.19 9.21 -1.67
C PHE A 91 -3.12 8.53 -2.68
N GLY A 92 -4.33 9.06 -2.74
CA GLY A 92 -5.39 8.67 -3.64
C GLY A 92 -5.47 9.67 -4.77
N ALA A 93 -4.51 9.68 -5.66
CA ALA A 93 -4.69 10.38 -6.92
C ALA A 93 -3.85 9.73 -8.00
N SER A 94 -4.57 9.17 -8.96
CA SER A 94 -4.14 8.97 -10.34
C SER A 94 -2.90 8.09 -10.57
N MET A 95 -3.14 6.80 -10.77
CA MET A 95 -2.46 6.07 -11.81
C MET A 95 -3.51 5.42 -12.71
N GLY A 96 -4.00 6.21 -13.64
CA GLY A 96 -4.52 5.72 -14.89
C GLY A 96 -3.33 5.36 -15.75
N ASP A 97 -2.89 4.12 -15.70
CA ASP A 97 -2.14 3.52 -16.79
C ASP A 97 -3.17 2.73 -17.61
N GLY A 98 -3.61 3.33 -18.69
CA GLY A 98 -4.63 2.78 -19.57
C GLY A 98 -5.97 3.54 -19.55
N ASP A 99 -6.71 3.43 -20.61
CA ASP A 99 -7.98 4.07 -20.95
C ASP A 99 -9.17 3.77 -19.99
N ILE A 100 -8.89 3.24 -18.79
CA ILE A 100 -9.88 2.80 -17.80
C ILE A 100 -9.93 3.81 -16.65
N SER A 101 -11.06 4.50 -16.52
CA SER A 101 -11.29 5.46 -15.42
C SER A 101 -11.66 4.72 -14.13
N TRP A 102 -10.74 4.68 -13.18
CA TRP A 102 -11.00 4.18 -11.83
C TRP A 102 -11.45 5.29 -10.89
N ILE A 103 -12.51 5.05 -10.15
CA ILE A 103 -13.03 5.95 -9.13
C ILE A 103 -12.37 5.59 -7.79
N ALA A 104 -11.92 6.58 -7.04
CA ALA A 104 -11.40 6.35 -5.69
C ALA A 104 -12.53 5.86 -4.76
N PHE A 105 -12.25 4.84 -3.95
CA PHE A 105 -13.23 4.28 -3.02
C PHE A 105 -13.54 5.26 -1.89
N SER A 106 -14.83 5.52 -1.70
CA SER A 106 -15.37 6.01 -0.44
C SER A 106 -16.71 5.33 -0.16
N ASN A 107 -17.07 5.14 1.11
CA ASN A 107 -18.35 4.53 1.47
C ASN A 107 -19.53 5.37 0.99
N GLU A 108 -19.35 6.68 1.04
CA GLU A 108 -20.36 7.66 0.62
C GLU A 108 -20.62 7.55 -0.89
N GLU A 109 -19.56 7.49 -1.70
CA GLU A 109 -19.63 7.37 -3.15
C GLU A 109 -20.18 6.01 -3.58
N LEU A 110 -19.74 4.92 -2.93
CA LEU A 110 -20.26 3.58 -3.16
C LEU A 110 -21.77 3.53 -2.90
N ASN A 111 -22.21 4.02 -1.73
CA ASN A 111 -23.62 4.02 -1.35
C ASN A 111 -24.46 4.89 -2.30
N SER A 112 -23.98 6.07 -2.64
CA SER A 112 -24.67 6.99 -3.55
C SER A 112 -24.91 6.37 -4.92
N ARG A 113 -23.86 5.77 -5.51
CA ARG A 113 -23.94 5.16 -6.84
C ARG A 113 -24.79 3.89 -6.87
N VAL A 114 -24.60 3.01 -5.88
CA VAL A 114 -25.44 1.80 -5.78
C VAL A 114 -26.91 2.19 -5.58
N SER A 115 -27.20 3.18 -4.72
CA SER A 115 -28.57 3.65 -4.50
C SER A 115 -29.19 4.31 -5.75
N SER A 116 -28.38 4.89 -6.64
CA SER A 116 -28.84 5.41 -7.93
C SER A 116 -29.07 4.32 -9.00
N GLY A 117 -28.87 3.05 -8.65
CA GLY A 117 -29.07 1.90 -9.54
C GLY A 117 -27.84 1.54 -10.36
N GLN A 118 -26.66 2.13 -10.11
CA GLN A 118 -25.43 1.83 -10.83
C GLN A 118 -24.75 0.58 -10.27
N ASN A 119 -24.37 -0.33 -11.18
CA ASN A 119 -23.53 -1.49 -10.84
C ASN A 119 -22.11 -1.05 -10.57
N ILE A 120 -21.46 -1.58 -9.52
CA ILE A 120 -20.10 -1.19 -9.17
C ILE A 120 -19.23 -2.42 -8.95
N PHE A 121 -18.05 -2.42 -9.59
CA PHE A 121 -16.97 -3.34 -9.28
C PHE A 121 -15.95 -2.64 -8.39
N VAL A 122 -15.69 -3.19 -7.20
CA VAL A 122 -14.68 -2.68 -6.26
C VAL A 122 -13.46 -3.59 -6.25
N ASN A 123 -12.31 -3.04 -6.60
CA ASN A 123 -11.00 -3.66 -6.49
C ASN A 123 -10.33 -3.22 -5.18
N PHE A 124 -10.32 -4.08 -4.16
CA PHE A 124 -9.54 -3.89 -2.94
C PHE A 124 -8.10 -4.36 -3.19
N THR A 125 -7.17 -3.43 -3.19
CA THR A 125 -5.77 -3.63 -3.57
C THR A 125 -4.81 -2.99 -2.57
N ALA A 126 -3.54 -3.32 -2.67
CA ALA A 126 -2.46 -2.62 -1.97
C ALA A 126 -1.17 -2.67 -2.81
N ASP A 127 -0.33 -1.66 -2.66
CA ASP A 127 0.92 -1.59 -3.44
C ASP A 127 1.92 -2.69 -3.10
N TRP A 128 1.90 -3.18 -1.86
CA TRP A 128 2.73 -4.30 -1.41
C TRP A 128 2.15 -5.68 -1.76
N CYS A 129 0.94 -5.76 -2.30
CA CYS A 129 0.25 -6.99 -2.64
C CYS A 129 0.65 -7.47 -4.05
N ILE A 130 1.55 -8.43 -4.14
CA ILE A 130 2.05 -8.96 -5.42
C ILE A 130 0.91 -9.55 -6.26
N THR A 131 0.02 -10.35 -5.66
CA THR A 131 -1.12 -10.95 -6.35
C THR A 131 -2.06 -9.88 -6.92
N CYS A 132 -2.29 -8.78 -6.19
CA CYS A 132 -3.08 -7.66 -6.68
C CYS A 132 -2.46 -7.06 -7.95
N LYS A 133 -1.15 -6.80 -7.92
CA LYS A 133 -0.43 -6.22 -9.07
C LYS A 133 -0.43 -7.15 -10.28
N ILE A 134 -0.29 -8.46 -10.07
CA ILE A 134 -0.41 -9.44 -11.14
C ILE A 134 -1.81 -9.37 -11.77
N ASN A 135 -2.88 -9.44 -10.98
CA ASN A 135 -4.25 -9.37 -11.50
C ASN A 135 -4.54 -8.02 -12.20
N GLU A 136 -4.05 -6.91 -11.66
CA GLU A 136 -4.18 -5.59 -12.27
C GLU A 136 -3.50 -5.54 -13.65
N GLN A 137 -2.26 -5.99 -13.77
CA GLN A 137 -1.50 -5.94 -15.02
C GLN A 137 -1.93 -6.99 -16.04
N THR A 138 -2.25 -8.21 -15.60
CA THR A 138 -2.52 -9.31 -16.52
C THR A 138 -3.98 -9.39 -16.95
N LEU A 139 -4.91 -8.85 -16.16
CA LEU A 139 -6.33 -8.98 -16.43
C LEU A 139 -7.07 -7.64 -16.42
N LEU A 140 -7.10 -6.93 -15.30
CA LEU A 140 -7.90 -5.71 -15.14
C LEU A 140 -7.44 -4.55 -16.03
N GLY A 141 -6.15 -4.51 -16.42
CA GLY A 141 -5.60 -3.52 -17.36
C GLY A 141 -5.88 -3.81 -18.83
N ARG A 142 -6.55 -4.93 -19.16
CA ARG A 142 -6.81 -5.29 -20.57
C ARG A 142 -8.06 -4.59 -21.10
N ALA A 143 -7.97 -4.08 -22.32
CA ALA A 143 -9.07 -3.41 -23.01
C ALA A 143 -10.33 -4.31 -23.16
N ASN A 144 -10.16 -5.62 -23.37
CA ASN A 144 -11.29 -6.55 -23.47
C ASN A 144 -12.06 -6.66 -22.15
N VAL A 145 -11.39 -6.62 -21.00
CA VAL A 145 -12.03 -6.63 -19.67
C VAL A 145 -12.72 -5.29 -19.40
N ALA A 146 -12.09 -4.19 -19.78
CA ALA A 146 -12.71 -2.87 -19.69
C ALA A 146 -14.02 -2.79 -20.52
N ASN A 147 -13.97 -3.26 -21.76
CA ASN A 147 -15.15 -3.32 -22.62
C ASN A 147 -16.23 -4.25 -22.06
N LEU A 148 -15.83 -5.35 -21.41
CA LEU A 148 -16.76 -6.26 -20.76
C LEU A 148 -17.47 -5.55 -19.59
N PHE A 149 -16.78 -4.85 -18.70
CA PHE A 149 -17.41 -4.07 -17.64
C PHE A 149 -18.31 -2.96 -18.21
N ALA A 150 -17.88 -2.29 -19.26
CA ALA A 150 -18.68 -1.26 -19.92
C ALA A 150 -19.99 -1.81 -20.53
N SER A 151 -19.96 -3.04 -21.08
CA SER A 151 -21.16 -3.67 -21.67
C SER A 151 -22.24 -4.01 -20.63
N TYR A 152 -21.86 -4.14 -19.34
CA TYR A 152 -22.78 -4.36 -18.22
C TYR A 152 -23.05 -3.08 -17.39
N ASP A 153 -22.65 -1.91 -17.90
CA ASP A 153 -22.77 -0.61 -17.20
C ASP A 153 -22.19 -0.64 -15.77
N VAL A 154 -21.03 -1.27 -15.61
CA VAL A 154 -20.35 -1.41 -14.33
C VAL A 154 -19.30 -0.30 -14.17
N ALA A 155 -19.47 0.54 -13.16
CA ALA A 155 -18.44 1.49 -12.76
C ALA A 155 -17.32 0.81 -11.96
N LEU A 156 -16.09 1.22 -12.22
CA LEU A 156 -14.90 0.64 -11.59
C LEU A 156 -14.42 1.51 -10.44
N MET A 157 -14.34 0.93 -9.25
CA MET A 157 -13.90 1.61 -8.04
C MET A 157 -12.68 0.90 -7.45
N ARG A 158 -11.68 1.69 -7.03
CA ARG A 158 -10.43 1.18 -6.45
C ARG A 158 -10.35 1.55 -4.97
N ALA A 159 -10.21 0.55 -4.12
CA ALA A 159 -10.02 0.68 -2.68
C ALA A 159 -8.56 0.35 -2.34
N ASP A 160 -7.74 1.39 -2.19
CA ASP A 160 -6.32 1.26 -1.85
C ASP A 160 -6.13 1.07 -0.34
N TRP A 161 -5.72 -0.14 0.03
CA TRP A 161 -5.46 -0.53 1.41
C TRP A 161 -3.96 -0.56 1.76
N THR A 162 -3.13 0.11 0.97
CA THR A 162 -1.67 0.16 1.17
C THR A 162 -1.31 0.59 2.58
N ASN A 163 -2.00 1.60 3.10
CA ASN A 163 -1.82 2.18 4.44
C ASN A 163 -2.85 1.68 5.46
N ARG A 164 -3.56 0.58 5.16
CA ARG A 164 -4.57 -0.01 6.06
C ARG A 164 -5.63 0.99 6.52
N ASN A 165 -6.17 1.78 5.58
CA ASN A 165 -7.25 2.72 5.88
C ASN A 165 -8.38 2.04 6.65
N GLU A 166 -8.83 2.66 7.74
CA GLU A 166 -9.79 2.08 8.67
C GLU A 166 -11.18 1.85 8.02
N LYS A 167 -11.61 2.77 7.14
CA LYS A 167 -12.89 2.64 6.43
C LYS A 167 -12.87 1.42 5.49
N ILE A 168 -11.78 1.23 4.74
CA ILE A 168 -11.58 0.08 3.86
C ILE A 168 -11.47 -1.21 4.68
N THR A 169 -10.78 -1.17 5.82
CA THR A 169 -10.64 -2.30 6.72
C THR A 169 -12.00 -2.78 7.23
N LYS A 170 -12.87 -1.87 7.68
CA LYS A 170 -14.23 -2.19 8.13
C LYS A 170 -15.07 -2.81 7.01
N MET A 171 -14.96 -2.27 5.78
CA MET A 171 -15.65 -2.83 4.61
C MET A 171 -15.16 -4.25 4.29
N LEU A 172 -13.84 -4.50 4.29
CA LEU A 172 -13.30 -5.84 4.07
C LEU A 172 -13.84 -6.85 5.10
N TYR A 173 -13.86 -6.49 6.38
CA TYR A 173 -14.41 -7.36 7.43
C TYR A 173 -15.91 -7.61 7.26
N SER A 174 -16.71 -6.61 6.87
CA SER A 174 -18.14 -6.81 6.60
C SER A 174 -18.38 -7.77 5.42
N LEU A 175 -17.44 -7.85 4.48
CA LEU A 175 -17.46 -8.78 3.36
C LEU A 175 -16.86 -10.16 3.70
N GLY A 176 -16.52 -10.40 4.97
CA GLY A 176 -15.87 -11.65 5.42
C GLY A 176 -14.43 -11.81 4.94
N ARG A 177 -13.76 -10.73 4.59
CA ARG A 177 -12.37 -10.72 4.13
C ARG A 177 -11.46 -10.07 5.17
N SER A 178 -10.31 -10.66 5.43
CA SER A 178 -9.31 -10.15 6.39
C SER A 178 -8.17 -9.38 5.72
N GLY A 179 -8.16 -9.28 4.39
CA GLY A 179 -7.09 -8.63 3.63
C GLY A 179 -7.35 -8.57 2.13
N VAL A 180 -6.32 -8.17 1.41
CA VAL A 180 -6.30 -8.04 -0.06
C VAL A 180 -5.46 -9.17 -0.69
N PRO A 181 -5.78 -9.58 -1.94
CA PRO A 181 -6.78 -9.02 -2.85
C PRO A 181 -8.22 -9.40 -2.48
N ALA A 182 -9.15 -8.49 -2.71
CA ALA A 182 -10.57 -8.80 -2.68
C ALA A 182 -11.28 -8.06 -3.82
N TYR A 183 -12.19 -8.74 -4.49
CA TYR A 183 -12.92 -8.23 -5.64
C TYR A 183 -14.41 -8.45 -5.42
N VAL A 184 -15.18 -7.38 -5.57
CA VAL A 184 -16.59 -7.39 -5.22
C VAL A 184 -17.40 -6.66 -6.27
N LEU A 185 -18.51 -7.25 -6.69
CA LEU A 185 -19.52 -6.60 -7.50
C LEU A 185 -20.72 -6.24 -6.61
N PHE A 186 -21.12 -4.99 -6.64
CA PHE A 186 -22.34 -4.49 -5.99
C PHE A 186 -23.40 -4.25 -7.06
N PRO A 187 -24.55 -4.97 -7.00
CA PRO A 187 -25.66 -4.72 -7.88
C PRO A 187 -26.30 -3.35 -7.59
N GLY A 188 -26.71 -2.65 -8.64
CA GLY A 188 -27.44 -1.40 -8.52
C GLY A 188 -28.72 -1.56 -7.69
N GLY A 189 -28.92 -0.68 -6.71
CA GLY A 189 -30.04 -0.73 -5.78
C GLY A 189 -29.95 -1.76 -4.66
N GLN A 190 -28.93 -2.63 -4.62
CA GLN A 190 -28.82 -3.73 -3.66
C GLN A 190 -27.42 -3.80 -3.00
N ILE A 191 -27.14 -2.87 -2.11
CA ILE A 191 -25.83 -2.80 -1.44
C ILE A 191 -25.57 -3.98 -0.49
N ASP A 192 -26.62 -4.58 0.05
CA ASP A 192 -26.54 -5.68 1.01
C ASP A 192 -26.37 -7.06 0.36
N SER A 193 -26.31 -7.11 -0.99
CA SER A 193 -26.18 -8.35 -1.75
C SER A 193 -24.89 -8.37 -2.60
N PRO A 194 -23.70 -8.16 -1.99
CA PRO A 194 -22.44 -8.13 -2.73
C PRO A 194 -22.08 -9.51 -3.29
N ILE A 195 -21.57 -9.53 -4.52
CA ILE A 195 -21.07 -10.73 -5.18
C ILE A 195 -19.55 -10.74 -5.07
N LEU A 196 -19.00 -11.65 -4.25
CA LEU A 196 -17.55 -11.80 -4.11
C LEU A 196 -17.00 -12.65 -5.23
N LEU A 197 -15.89 -12.17 -5.82
CA LEU A 197 -15.10 -12.90 -6.79
C LEU A 197 -13.88 -13.58 -6.14
N PRO A 198 -13.27 -14.59 -6.79
CA PRO A 198 -12.08 -15.24 -6.27
C PRO A 198 -10.87 -14.30 -6.23
N GLU A 199 -9.92 -14.59 -5.32
CA GLU A 199 -8.69 -13.81 -5.14
C GLU A 199 -7.76 -13.86 -6.36
N ILE A 200 -7.76 -14.99 -7.08
CA ILE A 200 -7.09 -15.12 -8.38
C ILE A 200 -8.16 -14.92 -9.45
N LEU A 201 -8.13 -13.74 -10.08
CA LEU A 201 -9.07 -13.40 -11.12
C LEU A 201 -8.76 -14.14 -12.43
N THR A 202 -9.82 -14.60 -13.07
CA THR A 202 -9.80 -15.10 -14.45
C THR A 202 -10.91 -14.41 -15.24
N LEU A 203 -10.81 -14.39 -16.56
CA LEU A 203 -11.87 -13.83 -17.40
C LEU A 203 -13.21 -14.51 -17.10
N GLY A 204 -13.21 -15.84 -16.99
CA GLY A 204 -14.42 -16.62 -16.70
C GLY A 204 -15.03 -16.29 -15.33
N SER A 205 -14.21 -16.00 -14.29
CA SER A 205 -14.73 -15.60 -12.98
C SER A 205 -15.39 -14.21 -13.01
N ILE A 206 -14.88 -13.30 -13.86
CA ILE A 206 -15.51 -11.99 -14.05
C ILE A 206 -16.83 -12.15 -14.80
N GLU A 207 -16.86 -12.92 -15.90
CA GLU A 207 -18.06 -13.20 -16.67
C GLU A 207 -19.17 -13.87 -15.83
N GLU A 208 -18.79 -14.86 -15.02
CA GLU A 208 -19.73 -15.51 -14.09
C GLU A 208 -20.30 -14.51 -13.07
N GLY A 209 -19.43 -13.63 -12.51
CA GLY A 209 -19.86 -12.58 -11.59
C GLY A 209 -20.84 -11.60 -12.25
N LEU A 210 -20.55 -11.17 -13.46
CA LEU A 210 -21.41 -10.27 -14.24
C LEU A 210 -22.76 -10.91 -14.60
N THR A 211 -22.77 -12.19 -14.97
CA THR A 211 -24.01 -12.94 -15.23
C THR A 211 -24.87 -13.06 -13.96
N LYS A 212 -24.25 -13.24 -12.79
CA LYS A 212 -24.98 -13.23 -11.51
C LYS A 212 -25.56 -11.85 -11.21
N LEU A 213 -24.80 -10.79 -11.52
CA LEU A 213 -25.22 -9.41 -11.35
C LEU A 213 -26.50 -9.09 -12.15
N GLU A 214 -26.58 -9.50 -13.42
CA GLU A 214 -27.79 -9.34 -14.22
C GLU A 214 -29.02 -10.06 -13.63
N ARG A 215 -28.84 -11.26 -13.10
CA ARG A 215 -29.92 -12.00 -12.47
C ARG A 215 -30.46 -11.29 -11.23
N VAL A 216 -29.57 -10.67 -10.43
CA VAL A 216 -29.97 -9.96 -9.21
C VAL A 216 -30.62 -8.61 -9.55
N SER A 217 -30.16 -7.92 -10.60
CA SER A 217 -30.75 -6.63 -11.04
C SER A 217 -32.13 -6.76 -11.68
N ASN A 218 -32.51 -7.95 -12.15
CA ASN A 218 -33.83 -8.21 -12.80
C ASN A 218 -34.91 -8.71 -11.83
N TYR A 219 -34.62 -8.79 -10.54
CA TYR A 219 -35.58 -9.11 -9.47
C TYR A 219 -35.80 -7.88 -8.58
#